data_a3a7cd93539ef75c07f879c3483edd6c
#
_entry.id   a3a7cd93539ef75c07f879c3483edd6c
#
_cell.length_a   1.000
_cell.length_b   1.000
_cell.length_c   1.000
_cell.angle_alpha   90.00
_cell.angle_beta   90.00
_cell.angle_gamma   90.00
#
_symmetry.space_group_name_H-M   'P 1'
#
loop_
_entity.id
_entity.type
_entity.pdbx_description
1 polymer ?
#
loop_
_entity_poly.entity_id
_entity_poly.type
_entity_poly.pdbx_seq_one_letter_code
_entity_poly.pdbx_strand_id
1 'polypeptide(L)'
;RGGRLRDSGRADHQPMRYGIFSDTHANLEALDAVLREFDREKVDALVCIGDTVGYGAEPEHCCNKVRTLTKHTILGNHDAAVAGRMDYSYYYDAAREALDLHAGLISPTNMAWLEQLPYTATEGDVHFCHGSPVDLEQFEYIFTVDQAATCLPIWKRLGQVTFIGHSHLCKSYALGRDRVYEVITKSFEVHPEFRYIVSVGSVGQPRDHDPRASYTIYDADRGTFEFKRVEYDIAKSAQKIFDNKRLSDSFGARLFAGV
;
A
#
# COMPACT_ATOMS: atom_id res chain seq x y z
N ARG A 1 -26.87 25.01 46.09
CA ARG A 1 -26.62 23.58 45.74
C ARG A 1 -26.25 23.56 44.27
N GLY A 2 -24.96 23.64 43.98
CA GLY A 2 -24.40 23.56 42.62
C GLY A 2 -24.16 22.13 42.24
N GLY A 3 -24.94 21.61 41.29
CA GLY A 3 -24.68 20.35 40.61
C GLY A 3 -23.56 20.50 39.62
N ARG A 4 -22.40 19.86 39.85
CA ARG A 4 -21.36 19.68 38.83
C ARG A 4 -21.90 18.69 37.81
N LEU A 5 -22.10 19.17 36.59
CA LEU A 5 -22.26 18.30 35.41
C LEU A 5 -20.92 17.53 35.25
N ARG A 6 -20.99 16.23 35.37
CA ARG A 6 -19.88 15.33 35.03
C ARG A 6 -19.79 15.31 33.51
N ASP A 7 -18.66 15.77 33.02
CA ASP A 7 -18.26 15.60 31.63
C ASP A 7 -18.03 14.10 31.38
N SER A 8 -19.06 13.46 30.82
CA SER A 8 -19.03 12.03 30.46
C SER A 8 -18.81 11.92 28.96
N GLY A 9 -17.59 11.63 28.54
CA GLY A 9 -17.42 11.19 27.18
C GLY A 9 -16.09 11.51 26.49
N ARG A 10 -14.95 11.35 27.16
CA ARG A 10 -13.77 10.96 26.43
C ARG A 10 -13.71 9.43 26.50
N ALA A 11 -14.16 8.76 25.44
CA ALA A 11 -13.72 7.40 25.18
C ALA A 11 -12.20 7.38 25.27
N ASP A 12 -11.63 6.40 25.97
CA ASP A 12 -10.19 6.19 26.05
C ASP A 12 -9.66 6.06 24.61
N HIS A 13 -9.20 7.17 24.08
CA HIS A 13 -8.53 7.19 22.78
C HIS A 13 -7.14 6.65 23.02
N GLN A 14 -6.94 5.36 22.72
CA GLN A 14 -5.59 4.78 22.72
C GLN A 14 -4.83 5.35 21.51
N PRO A 15 -3.59 5.82 21.74
CA PRO A 15 -2.75 6.26 20.63
C PRO A 15 -2.67 5.17 19.56
N MET A 16 -2.87 5.56 18.29
CA MET A 16 -2.91 4.62 17.18
C MET A 16 -1.78 4.90 16.20
N ARG A 17 -0.79 4.00 16.14
CA ARG A 17 0.28 4.01 15.16
C ARG A 17 0.05 2.91 14.12
N TYR A 18 -0.07 3.30 12.87
CA TYR A 18 -0.26 2.37 11.77
C TYR A 18 1.07 2.05 11.09
N GLY A 19 1.34 0.77 10.86
CA GLY A 19 2.31 0.30 9.89
C GLY A 19 1.60 0.11 8.53
N ILE A 20 1.94 0.92 7.55
CA ILE A 20 1.27 0.96 6.25
C ILE A 20 2.25 0.51 5.17
N PHE A 21 1.83 -0.43 4.33
CA PHE A 21 2.63 -0.95 3.23
C PHE A 21 1.76 -1.32 2.03
N SER A 22 2.38 -1.46 0.87
CA SER A 22 1.72 -1.75 -0.40
C SER A 22 2.64 -2.50 -1.34
N ASP A 23 2.06 -3.04 -2.40
CA ASP A 23 2.80 -3.54 -3.56
C ASP A 23 3.87 -4.56 -3.13
N THR A 24 3.42 -5.58 -2.38
CA THR A 24 4.27 -6.68 -1.89
C THR A 24 4.74 -7.55 -3.05
N HIS A 25 3.89 -7.73 -4.07
CA HIS A 25 4.21 -8.42 -5.31
C HIS A 25 4.90 -9.76 -5.11
N ALA A 26 4.34 -10.60 -4.25
CA ALA A 26 4.83 -11.96 -3.99
C ALA A 26 6.33 -12.04 -3.63
N ASN A 27 6.89 -10.96 -3.07
CA ASN A 27 8.27 -10.86 -2.58
C ASN A 27 8.31 -11.12 -1.07
N LEU A 28 8.45 -12.38 -0.70
CA LEU A 28 8.38 -12.80 0.71
C LEU A 28 9.54 -12.25 1.55
N GLU A 29 10.76 -12.20 1.00
CA GLU A 29 11.93 -11.70 1.69
C GLU A 29 11.76 -10.22 2.09
N ALA A 30 11.22 -9.41 1.16
CA ALA A 30 10.93 -8.00 1.41
C ALA A 30 9.81 -7.83 2.43
N LEU A 31 8.71 -8.59 2.29
CA LEU A 31 7.61 -8.57 3.23
C LEU A 31 8.07 -8.93 4.65
N ASP A 32 8.86 -9.99 4.79
CA ASP A 32 9.40 -10.42 6.09
C ASP A 32 10.31 -9.37 6.73
N ALA A 33 11.09 -8.65 5.91
CA ALA A 33 11.91 -7.56 6.41
C ALA A 33 11.06 -6.40 6.94
N VAL A 34 10.03 -5.99 6.20
CA VAL A 34 9.11 -4.93 6.61
C VAL A 34 8.31 -5.32 7.86
N LEU A 35 7.81 -6.55 7.95
CA LEU A 35 7.09 -7.02 9.13
C LEU A 35 7.97 -7.00 10.40
N ARG A 36 9.25 -7.37 10.29
CA ARG A 36 10.20 -7.24 11.43
C ARG A 36 10.40 -5.79 11.86
N GLU A 37 10.42 -4.85 10.92
CA GLU A 37 10.52 -3.43 11.28
C GLU A 37 9.25 -2.92 11.98
N PHE A 38 8.06 -3.34 11.56
CA PHE A 38 6.83 -3.00 12.25
C PHE A 38 6.81 -3.52 13.70
N ASP A 39 7.33 -4.73 13.95
CA ASP A 39 7.50 -5.25 15.30
C ASP A 39 8.46 -4.40 16.15
N ARG A 40 9.57 -3.94 15.56
CA ARG A 40 10.56 -3.04 16.24
C ARG A 40 9.96 -1.66 16.53
N GLU A 41 9.20 -1.12 15.59
CA GLU A 41 8.52 0.17 15.70
C GLU A 41 7.32 0.13 16.66
N LYS A 42 6.86 -1.07 17.04
CA LYS A 42 5.71 -1.29 17.93
C LYS A 42 4.47 -0.57 17.40
N VAL A 43 4.14 -0.81 16.15
CA VAL A 43 2.90 -0.29 15.57
C VAL A 43 1.70 -1.04 16.13
N ASP A 44 0.56 -0.35 16.26
CA ASP A 44 -0.64 -0.91 16.87
C ASP A 44 -1.47 -1.72 15.85
N ALA A 45 -1.40 -1.34 14.58
CA ALA A 45 -2.12 -2.01 13.51
C ALA A 45 -1.36 -1.97 12.17
N LEU A 46 -1.50 -3.04 11.38
CA LEU A 46 -0.96 -3.14 10.03
C LEU A 46 -2.06 -2.94 8.99
N VAL A 47 -1.73 -2.16 7.95
CA VAL A 47 -2.60 -1.94 6.79
C VAL A 47 -1.82 -2.23 5.51
N CYS A 48 -2.35 -3.16 4.70
CA CYS A 48 -1.85 -3.43 3.36
C CYS A 48 -2.74 -2.72 2.33
N ILE A 49 -2.14 -1.91 1.46
CA ILE A 49 -2.88 -1.13 0.46
C ILE A 49 -2.89 -1.83 -0.91
N GLY A 50 -2.88 -3.16 -0.92
CA GLY A 50 -3.06 -3.96 -2.13
C GLY A 50 -1.77 -4.40 -2.81
N ASP A 51 -1.97 -5.09 -3.92
CA ASP A 51 -0.95 -5.75 -4.72
C ASP A 51 -0.06 -6.69 -3.89
N THR A 52 -0.74 -7.62 -3.22
CA THR A 52 -0.09 -8.72 -2.52
C THR A 52 0.58 -9.67 -3.50
N VAL A 53 -0.02 -9.86 -4.68
CA VAL A 53 0.42 -10.77 -5.74
C VAL A 53 0.99 -10.02 -6.96
N GLY A 54 1.44 -10.76 -7.97
CA GLY A 54 2.08 -10.24 -9.18
C GLY A 54 3.60 -10.27 -9.09
N TYR A 55 4.28 -10.42 -10.22
CA TYR A 55 5.72 -10.34 -10.47
C TYR A 55 6.61 -11.36 -9.73
N GLY A 56 6.51 -11.46 -8.40
CA GLY A 56 7.42 -12.25 -7.56
C GLY A 56 7.12 -13.74 -7.54
N ALA A 57 7.85 -14.49 -6.73
CA ALA A 57 7.85 -15.96 -6.79
C ALA A 57 6.95 -16.64 -5.73
N GLU A 58 6.49 -15.91 -4.70
CA GLU A 58 5.84 -16.55 -3.53
C GLU A 58 4.47 -15.97 -3.18
N PRO A 59 3.47 -16.02 -4.12
CA PRO A 59 2.17 -15.41 -3.92
C PRO A 59 1.40 -16.03 -2.74
N GLU A 60 1.41 -17.35 -2.60
CA GLU A 60 0.68 -18.05 -1.54
C GLU A 60 1.18 -17.67 -0.13
N HIS A 61 2.52 -17.61 0.04
CA HIS A 61 3.11 -17.24 1.33
C HIS A 61 2.83 -15.79 1.70
N CYS A 62 2.90 -14.87 0.72
CA CYS A 62 2.57 -13.47 0.94
C CYS A 62 1.09 -13.29 1.29
N CYS A 63 0.17 -13.92 0.56
CA CYS A 63 -1.26 -13.91 0.88
C CYS A 63 -1.54 -14.41 2.29
N ASN A 64 -0.94 -15.53 2.70
CA ASN A 64 -1.12 -16.08 4.05
C ASN A 64 -0.71 -15.09 5.14
N LYS A 65 0.46 -14.43 4.98
CA LYS A 65 0.96 -13.44 5.95
C LYS A 65 0.07 -12.19 5.98
N VAL A 66 -0.21 -11.59 4.83
CA VAL A 66 -1.02 -10.38 4.74
C VAL A 66 -2.41 -10.63 5.31
N ARG A 67 -3.09 -11.69 4.89
CA ARG A 67 -4.44 -12.05 5.37
C ARG A 67 -4.52 -12.23 6.87
N THR A 68 -3.48 -12.75 7.53
CA THR A 68 -3.51 -13.07 8.96
C THR A 68 -3.00 -11.95 9.85
N LEU A 69 -2.18 -11.03 9.33
CA LEU A 69 -1.48 -10.03 10.14
C LEU A 69 -2.06 -8.62 9.99
N THR A 70 -2.78 -8.31 8.91
CA THR A 70 -3.28 -6.96 8.67
C THR A 70 -4.68 -6.75 9.26
N LYS A 71 -4.90 -5.56 9.80
CA LYS A 71 -6.22 -5.09 10.22
C LYS A 71 -7.10 -4.81 8.99
N HIS A 72 -6.51 -4.18 7.98
CA HIS A 72 -7.14 -3.90 6.69
C HIS A 72 -6.22 -4.31 5.57
N THR A 73 -6.81 -4.95 4.55
CA THR A 73 -6.19 -5.16 3.24
C THR A 73 -7.12 -4.59 2.18
N ILE A 74 -6.55 -3.77 1.30
CA ILE A 74 -7.26 -3.16 0.17
C ILE A 74 -6.95 -3.99 -1.08
N LEU A 75 -7.90 -4.08 -2.00
CA LEU A 75 -7.72 -4.73 -3.29
C LEU A 75 -6.79 -3.89 -4.18
N GLY A 76 -5.67 -4.46 -4.62
CA GLY A 76 -4.84 -3.90 -5.68
C GLY A 76 -5.27 -4.40 -7.06
N ASN A 77 -4.74 -3.80 -8.13
CA ASN A 77 -5.09 -4.20 -9.49
C ASN A 77 -4.56 -5.60 -9.85
N HIS A 78 -3.39 -6.00 -9.35
CA HIS A 78 -2.89 -7.36 -9.51
C HIS A 78 -3.71 -8.38 -8.70
N ASP A 79 -4.13 -8.02 -7.51
CA ASP A 79 -5.04 -8.84 -6.69
C ASP A 79 -6.38 -9.01 -7.40
N ALA A 80 -6.93 -7.92 -7.98
CA ALA A 80 -8.18 -7.92 -8.74
C ALA A 80 -8.09 -8.79 -10.01
N ALA A 81 -6.97 -8.72 -10.72
CA ALA A 81 -6.70 -9.54 -11.90
C ALA A 81 -6.68 -11.03 -11.56
N VAL A 82 -5.91 -11.43 -10.53
CA VAL A 82 -5.83 -12.82 -10.08
C VAL A 82 -7.17 -13.34 -9.56
N ALA A 83 -7.95 -12.49 -8.88
CA ALA A 83 -9.28 -12.81 -8.35
C ALA A 83 -10.39 -12.79 -9.42
N GLY A 84 -10.08 -12.52 -10.70
CA GLY A 84 -11.06 -12.45 -11.78
C GLY A 84 -12.04 -11.26 -11.70
N ARG A 85 -11.66 -10.21 -10.96
CA ARG A 85 -12.45 -8.99 -10.75
C ARG A 85 -12.07 -7.85 -11.69
N MET A 86 -11.05 -8.03 -12.54
CA MET A 86 -10.55 -7.04 -13.47
C MET A 86 -10.10 -7.71 -14.77
N ASP A 87 -10.39 -7.10 -15.91
CA ASP A 87 -9.78 -7.46 -17.19
C ASP A 87 -8.35 -6.92 -17.26
N TYR A 88 -7.37 -7.80 -17.42
CA TYR A 88 -5.96 -7.47 -17.56
C TYR A 88 -5.36 -7.86 -18.92
N SER A 89 -6.21 -8.10 -19.90
CA SER A 89 -5.83 -8.50 -21.27
C SER A 89 -4.91 -7.47 -21.94
N TYR A 90 -4.97 -6.21 -21.52
CA TYR A 90 -4.14 -5.10 -22.02
C TYR A 90 -2.78 -4.98 -21.31
N TYR A 91 -2.50 -5.78 -20.29
CA TYR A 91 -1.18 -5.80 -19.67
C TYR A 91 -0.15 -6.40 -20.62
N TYR A 92 1.13 -6.02 -20.48
CA TYR A 92 2.19 -6.63 -21.27
C TYR A 92 2.36 -8.12 -20.91
N ASP A 93 2.86 -8.91 -21.87
CA ASP A 93 2.82 -10.37 -21.84
C ASP A 93 3.39 -10.96 -20.53
N ALA A 94 4.58 -10.53 -20.12
CA ALA A 94 5.20 -11.07 -18.91
C ALA A 94 4.37 -10.81 -17.64
N ALA A 95 3.66 -9.65 -17.55
CA ALA A 95 2.79 -9.38 -16.41
C ALA A 95 1.57 -10.29 -16.42
N ARG A 96 0.95 -10.52 -17.60
CA ARG A 96 -0.17 -11.46 -17.74
C ARG A 96 0.23 -12.89 -17.36
N GLU A 97 1.37 -13.36 -17.86
CA GLU A 97 1.90 -14.69 -17.54
C GLU A 97 2.16 -14.87 -16.04
N ALA A 98 2.65 -13.85 -15.35
CA ALA A 98 2.83 -13.89 -13.90
C ALA A 98 1.49 -13.94 -13.15
N LEU A 99 0.46 -13.19 -13.59
CA LEU A 99 -0.86 -13.22 -12.99
C LEU A 99 -1.56 -14.57 -13.21
N ASP A 100 -1.48 -15.14 -14.43
CA ASP A 100 -2.01 -16.47 -14.74
C ASP A 100 -1.32 -17.57 -13.92
N LEU A 101 0.03 -17.44 -13.73
CA LEU A 101 0.77 -18.32 -12.86
C LEU A 101 0.27 -18.25 -11.42
N HIS A 102 0.09 -17.03 -10.90
CA HIS A 102 -0.33 -16.81 -9.52
C HIS A 102 -1.76 -17.30 -9.28
N ALA A 103 -2.68 -17.11 -10.22
CA ALA A 103 -4.03 -17.66 -10.15
C ALA A 103 -4.04 -19.19 -9.98
N GLY A 104 -3.06 -19.88 -10.58
CA GLY A 104 -2.89 -21.32 -10.45
C GLY A 104 -2.14 -21.80 -9.19
N LEU A 105 -1.40 -20.91 -8.51
CA LEU A 105 -0.60 -21.22 -7.32
C LEU A 105 -1.30 -20.91 -6.00
N ILE A 106 -2.24 -19.99 -6.01
CA ILE A 106 -2.96 -19.54 -4.82
C ILE A 106 -4.01 -20.58 -4.41
N SER A 107 -4.04 -20.90 -3.12
CA SER A 107 -5.01 -21.84 -2.55
C SER A 107 -6.44 -21.30 -2.65
N PRO A 108 -7.47 -22.17 -2.66
CA PRO A 108 -8.88 -21.72 -2.64
C PRO A 108 -9.20 -20.76 -1.49
N THR A 109 -8.56 -20.93 -0.33
CA THR A 109 -8.73 -20.06 0.83
C THR A 109 -8.23 -18.65 0.56
N ASN A 110 -7.04 -18.51 -0.03
CA ASN A 110 -6.48 -17.21 -0.36
C ASN A 110 -7.18 -16.59 -1.58
N MET A 111 -7.61 -17.40 -2.55
CA MET A 111 -8.42 -16.92 -3.67
C MET A 111 -9.73 -16.31 -3.17
N ALA A 112 -10.48 -17.02 -2.32
CA ALA A 112 -11.71 -16.50 -1.74
C ALA A 112 -11.50 -15.23 -0.89
N TRP A 113 -10.32 -15.09 -0.26
CA TRP A 113 -9.96 -13.87 0.45
C TRP A 113 -9.70 -12.71 -0.52
N LEU A 114 -8.95 -12.90 -1.61
CA LEU A 114 -8.71 -11.87 -2.64
C LEU A 114 -10.02 -11.42 -3.30
N GLU A 115 -10.93 -12.34 -3.58
CA GLU A 115 -12.26 -12.05 -4.16
C GLU A 115 -13.11 -11.12 -3.28
N GLN A 116 -12.87 -11.10 -1.97
CA GLN A 116 -13.67 -10.33 -1.01
C GLN A 116 -12.99 -9.02 -0.57
N LEU A 117 -11.76 -8.74 -1.02
CA LEU A 117 -11.06 -7.51 -0.63
C LEU A 117 -11.83 -6.25 -1.07
N PRO A 118 -11.93 -5.26 -0.18
CA PRO A 118 -12.57 -3.98 -0.51
C PRO A 118 -11.64 -3.09 -1.34
N TYR A 119 -12.19 -2.18 -2.12
CA TYR A 119 -11.44 -1.16 -2.85
C TYR A 119 -10.92 -0.04 -1.93
N THR A 120 -11.51 0.14 -0.76
CA THR A 120 -11.14 1.19 0.20
C THR A 120 -11.47 0.77 1.63
N ALA A 121 -10.75 1.35 2.58
CA ALA A 121 -11.10 1.30 3.99
C ALA A 121 -10.91 2.69 4.62
N THR A 122 -11.52 2.87 5.79
CA THR A 122 -11.49 4.15 6.52
C THR A 122 -11.31 3.89 8.01
N GLU A 123 -10.43 4.65 8.64
CA GLU A 123 -10.22 4.67 10.09
C GLU A 123 -10.27 6.12 10.56
N GLY A 124 -11.43 6.54 11.10
CA GLY A 124 -11.66 7.94 11.42
C GLY A 124 -11.53 8.85 10.19
N ASP A 125 -10.57 9.75 10.20
CA ASP A 125 -10.28 10.67 9.09
C ASP A 125 -9.07 10.21 8.23
N VAL A 126 -8.72 8.92 8.31
CA VAL A 126 -7.67 8.28 7.51
C VAL A 126 -8.30 7.33 6.51
N HIS A 127 -8.00 7.52 5.23
CA HIS A 127 -8.53 6.71 4.15
C HIS A 127 -7.41 5.88 3.51
N PHE A 128 -7.78 4.73 2.96
CA PHE A 128 -6.88 3.81 2.27
C PHE A 128 -7.52 3.34 0.98
N CYS A 129 -6.80 3.43 -0.13
CA CYS A 129 -7.16 2.83 -1.41
C CYS A 129 -5.89 2.52 -2.21
N HIS A 130 -5.98 1.64 -3.23
CA HIS A 130 -4.76 1.22 -3.93
C HIS A 130 -4.23 2.29 -4.90
N GLY A 131 -5.06 2.74 -5.81
CA GLY A 131 -4.76 3.83 -6.77
C GLY A 131 -5.40 5.15 -6.34
N SER A 132 -5.81 5.94 -7.32
CA SER A 132 -6.55 7.19 -7.09
C SER A 132 -7.84 6.95 -6.30
N PRO A 133 -8.19 7.83 -5.33
CA PRO A 133 -9.49 7.77 -4.65
C PRO A 133 -10.66 8.21 -5.52
N VAL A 134 -10.39 8.61 -6.77
CA VAL A 134 -11.40 8.86 -7.81
C VAL A 134 -11.50 7.60 -8.66
N ASP A 135 -12.73 7.10 -8.86
CA ASP A 135 -13.00 5.89 -9.66
C ASP A 135 -12.12 4.69 -9.24
N LEU A 136 -12.28 4.25 -8.00
CA LEU A 136 -11.45 3.24 -7.32
C LEU A 136 -11.17 1.98 -8.15
N GLU A 137 -12.13 1.54 -8.98
CA GLU A 137 -12.01 0.33 -9.80
C GLU A 137 -11.10 0.50 -11.02
N GLN A 138 -10.74 1.74 -11.38
CA GLN A 138 -9.85 2.03 -12.50
C GLN A 138 -8.37 1.99 -12.10
N PHE A 139 -8.08 2.04 -10.80
CA PHE A 139 -6.71 2.03 -10.27
C PHE A 139 -5.79 3.08 -10.94
N GLU A 140 -6.32 4.29 -11.19
CA GLU A 140 -5.55 5.35 -11.83
C GLU A 140 -4.34 5.73 -10.98
N TYR A 141 -3.22 6.02 -11.66
CA TYR A 141 -1.98 6.41 -11.01
C TYR A 141 -2.02 7.84 -10.48
N ILE A 142 -1.36 8.06 -9.34
CA ILE A 142 -1.01 9.40 -8.84
C ILE A 142 0.49 9.43 -8.56
N PHE A 143 1.26 10.03 -9.45
CA PHE A 143 2.70 10.28 -9.28
C PHE A 143 3.14 11.67 -9.74
N THR A 144 2.19 12.55 -10.13
CA THR A 144 2.40 13.96 -10.45
C THR A 144 1.38 14.86 -9.73
N VAL A 145 1.71 16.15 -9.65
CA VAL A 145 0.80 17.18 -9.11
C VAL A 145 -0.51 17.24 -9.91
N ASP A 146 -0.44 17.13 -11.24
CA ASP A 146 -1.62 17.18 -12.11
C ASP A 146 -2.56 15.99 -11.87
N GLN A 147 -2.00 14.80 -11.67
CA GLN A 147 -2.80 13.62 -11.32
C GLN A 147 -3.41 13.76 -9.92
N ALA A 148 -2.67 14.26 -8.94
CA ALA A 148 -3.22 14.55 -7.62
C ALA A 148 -4.31 15.62 -7.67
N ALA A 149 -4.25 16.59 -8.61
CA ALA A 149 -5.27 17.62 -8.80
C ALA A 149 -6.62 17.06 -9.28
N THR A 150 -6.66 15.87 -9.90
CA THR A 150 -7.92 15.20 -10.25
C THR A 150 -8.77 14.89 -9.02
N CYS A 151 -8.19 14.87 -7.83
CA CYS A 151 -8.89 14.64 -6.57
C CYS A 151 -9.53 15.92 -5.97
N LEU A 152 -9.24 17.11 -6.49
CA LEU A 152 -9.84 18.37 -5.99
C LEU A 152 -11.38 18.36 -5.99
N PRO A 153 -12.07 17.85 -7.02
CA PRO A 153 -13.54 17.77 -7.02
C PRO A 153 -14.13 16.99 -5.86
N ILE A 154 -13.38 16.01 -5.33
CA ILE A 154 -13.79 15.17 -4.20
C ILE A 154 -13.18 15.59 -2.86
N TRP A 155 -12.53 16.75 -2.78
CA TRP A 155 -11.78 17.23 -1.63
C TRP A 155 -12.53 17.09 -0.29
N LYS A 156 -13.83 17.36 -0.27
CA LYS A 156 -14.68 17.23 0.94
C LYS A 156 -14.93 15.79 1.38
N ARG A 157 -14.73 14.83 0.49
CA ARG A 157 -14.93 13.39 0.77
C ARG A 157 -13.61 12.68 1.12
N LEU A 158 -12.47 13.34 0.88
CA LEU A 158 -11.16 12.81 1.29
C LEU A 158 -11.02 12.87 2.80
N GLY A 159 -10.37 11.88 3.37
CA GLY A 159 -9.87 11.95 4.74
C GLY A 159 -8.81 13.04 4.92
N GLN A 160 -8.43 13.33 6.16
CA GLN A 160 -7.27 14.19 6.43
C GLN A 160 -6.04 13.68 5.69
N VAL A 161 -5.86 12.34 5.72
CA VAL A 161 -4.84 11.66 4.92
C VAL A 161 -5.47 10.50 4.17
N THR A 162 -5.17 10.38 2.88
CA THR A 162 -5.48 9.22 2.05
C THR A 162 -4.17 8.55 1.65
N PHE A 163 -3.93 7.36 2.15
CA PHE A 163 -2.77 6.55 1.77
C PHE A 163 -3.08 5.72 0.54
N ILE A 164 -2.14 5.72 -0.41
CA ILE A 164 -2.23 4.98 -1.67
C ILE A 164 -0.94 4.19 -1.95
N GLY A 165 -1.01 3.22 -2.85
CA GLY A 165 0.11 2.43 -3.39
C GLY A 165 0.28 2.62 -4.89
N HIS A 166 0.32 1.50 -5.63
CA HIS A 166 0.25 1.36 -7.08
C HIS A 166 1.39 2.00 -7.88
N SER A 167 1.83 3.20 -7.54
CA SER A 167 2.92 3.89 -8.26
C SER A 167 4.31 3.33 -7.94
N HIS A 168 4.45 2.62 -6.83
CA HIS A 168 5.71 2.16 -6.23
C HIS A 168 6.69 3.28 -5.84
N LEU A 169 6.21 4.53 -5.78
CA LEU A 169 6.99 5.71 -5.43
C LEU A 169 6.59 6.22 -4.05
N CYS A 170 7.57 6.64 -3.24
CA CYS A 170 7.29 7.37 -2.02
C CYS A 170 7.06 8.84 -2.36
N LYS A 171 5.79 9.24 -2.43
CA LYS A 171 5.39 10.61 -2.76
C LYS A 171 4.24 11.09 -1.89
N SER A 172 4.20 12.38 -1.64
CA SER A 172 3.09 13.00 -0.93
C SER A 172 2.66 14.32 -1.54
N TYR A 173 1.36 14.56 -1.49
CA TYR A 173 0.72 15.75 -2.06
C TYR A 173 -0.19 16.38 -1.01
N ALA A 174 -0.07 17.72 -0.85
CA ALA A 174 -0.97 18.53 -0.04
C ALA A 174 -2.00 19.20 -0.96
N LEU A 175 -3.27 18.88 -0.76
CA LEU A 175 -4.40 19.40 -1.52
C LEU A 175 -5.05 20.53 -0.70
N GLY A 176 -4.85 21.78 -1.14
CA GLY A 176 -5.70 22.90 -0.75
C GLY A 176 -7.08 22.78 -1.41
N ARG A 177 -7.89 23.82 -1.33
CA ARG A 177 -9.23 23.79 -1.95
C ARG A 177 -9.20 23.95 -3.47
N ASP A 178 -8.17 24.60 -4.01
CA ASP A 178 -8.02 24.98 -5.41
C ASP A 178 -6.63 24.65 -5.99
N ARG A 179 -5.71 24.16 -5.17
CA ARG A 179 -4.31 23.89 -5.55
C ARG A 179 -3.78 22.65 -4.91
N VAL A 180 -2.81 22.05 -5.59
CA VAL A 180 -2.04 20.90 -5.09
C VAL A 180 -0.56 21.25 -5.05
N TYR A 181 0.10 20.80 -4.01
CA TYR A 181 1.54 20.96 -3.80
C TYR A 181 2.16 19.58 -3.60
N GLU A 182 3.29 19.30 -4.23
CA GLU A 182 4.11 18.15 -3.89
C GLU A 182 4.87 18.45 -2.59
N VAL A 183 4.81 17.54 -1.63
CA VAL A 183 5.50 17.66 -0.35
C VAL A 183 6.78 16.82 -0.41
N ILE A 184 7.93 17.48 -0.56
CA ILE A 184 9.22 16.81 -0.76
C ILE A 184 9.91 16.67 0.60
N THR A 185 9.54 15.63 1.35
CA THR A 185 10.16 15.28 2.64
C THR A 185 9.94 13.81 2.97
N LYS A 186 10.80 13.27 3.85
CA LYS A 186 10.64 11.88 4.33
C LYS A 186 9.66 11.76 5.49
N SER A 187 9.44 12.83 6.23
CA SER A 187 8.48 12.87 7.33
C SER A 187 7.77 14.22 7.36
N PHE A 188 6.53 14.22 7.78
CA PHE A 188 5.70 15.40 7.74
C PHE A 188 4.56 15.32 8.76
N GLU A 189 4.22 16.45 9.38
CA GLU A 189 3.03 16.62 10.20
C GLU A 189 1.91 17.23 9.36
N VAL A 190 0.73 16.59 9.34
CA VAL A 190 -0.40 17.03 8.54
C VAL A 190 -1.02 18.31 9.11
N HIS A 191 -1.31 19.27 8.25
CA HIS A 191 -1.97 20.51 8.63
C HIS A 191 -3.47 20.45 8.34
N PRO A 192 -4.36 20.86 9.26
CA PRO A 192 -5.81 20.67 9.13
C PRO A 192 -6.47 21.40 7.93
N GLU A 193 -5.81 22.41 7.37
CA GLU A 193 -6.31 23.14 6.20
C GLU A 193 -6.18 22.39 4.88
N PHE A 194 -5.34 21.34 4.85
CA PHE A 194 -5.09 20.53 3.66
C PHE A 194 -5.69 19.13 3.80
N ARG A 195 -5.89 18.46 2.68
CA ARG A 195 -6.01 17.01 2.58
C ARG A 195 -4.73 16.48 1.99
N TYR A 196 -4.33 15.27 2.38
CA TYR A 196 -3.07 14.71 1.90
C TYR A 196 -3.32 13.41 1.15
N ILE A 197 -2.62 13.24 0.02
CA ILE A 197 -2.50 11.96 -0.67
C ILE A 197 -1.05 11.52 -0.50
N VAL A 198 -0.86 10.31 0.07
CA VAL A 198 0.46 9.79 0.43
C VAL A 198 0.62 8.42 -0.22
N SER A 199 1.46 8.35 -1.24
CA SER A 199 1.87 7.09 -1.87
C SER A 199 3.02 6.49 -1.07
N VAL A 200 2.80 5.28 -0.53
CA VAL A 200 3.69 4.66 0.46
C VAL A 200 4.89 3.92 -0.14
N GLY A 201 5.01 3.93 -1.46
CA GLY A 201 6.03 3.17 -2.17
C GLY A 201 5.67 1.69 -2.28
N SER A 202 6.66 0.84 -2.49
CA SER A 202 6.47 -0.60 -2.68
C SER A 202 7.37 -1.40 -1.75
N VAL A 203 6.82 -2.46 -1.16
CA VAL A 203 7.58 -3.47 -0.43
C VAL A 203 8.40 -4.31 -1.39
N GLY A 204 7.75 -4.89 -2.39
CA GLY A 204 8.32 -5.95 -3.22
C GLY A 204 9.02 -5.50 -4.48
N GLN A 205 8.69 -4.31 -5.01
CA GLN A 205 9.27 -3.80 -6.26
C GLN A 205 9.32 -2.26 -6.28
N PRO A 206 10.16 -1.61 -5.46
CA PRO A 206 10.37 -0.16 -5.50
C PRO A 206 10.79 0.32 -6.89
N ARG A 207 10.33 1.53 -7.29
CA ARG A 207 10.62 2.13 -8.62
C ARG A 207 11.18 3.55 -8.54
N ASP A 208 11.80 3.89 -7.43
CA ASP A 208 12.40 5.20 -7.18
C ASP A 208 13.93 5.15 -7.05
N HIS A 209 14.56 4.12 -7.66
CA HIS A 209 16.00 3.85 -7.65
C HIS A 209 16.60 3.53 -6.27
N ASP A 210 15.75 3.23 -5.29
CA ASP A 210 16.16 2.69 -4.00
C ASP A 210 15.66 1.24 -3.90
N PRO A 211 16.54 0.22 -3.99
CA PRO A 211 16.12 -1.19 -4.02
C PRO A 211 15.61 -1.72 -2.68
N ARG A 212 15.73 -0.93 -1.60
CA ARG A 212 15.24 -1.31 -0.28
C ARG A 212 13.71 -1.29 -0.23
N ALA A 213 13.12 -2.25 0.46
CA ALA A 213 11.68 -2.29 0.66
C ALA A 213 11.17 -1.02 1.37
N SER A 214 10.06 -0.47 0.86
CA SER A 214 9.45 0.73 1.41
C SER A 214 8.27 0.40 2.31
N TYR A 215 8.12 1.16 3.39
CA TYR A 215 6.95 1.15 4.25
C TYR A 215 6.76 2.52 4.91
N THR A 216 5.58 2.77 5.48
CA THR A 216 5.25 4.05 6.12
C THR A 216 4.75 3.81 7.54
N ILE A 217 5.20 4.62 8.48
CA ILE A 217 4.62 4.71 9.82
C ILE A 217 3.74 5.96 9.85
N TYR A 218 2.51 5.81 10.32
CA TYR A 218 1.59 6.93 10.56
C TYR A 218 1.14 6.94 12.01
N ASP A 219 1.42 8.03 12.71
CA ASP A 219 0.94 8.31 14.06
C ASP A 219 -0.31 9.20 13.96
N ALA A 220 -1.47 8.59 14.17
CA ALA A 220 -2.75 9.26 13.98
C ALA A 220 -3.02 10.34 15.04
N ASP A 221 -2.44 10.23 16.23
CA ASP A 221 -2.63 11.22 17.31
C ASP A 221 -1.81 12.47 17.07
N ARG A 222 -0.60 12.29 16.52
CA ARG A 222 0.29 13.39 16.15
C ARG A 222 0.02 13.94 14.76
N GLY A 223 -0.72 13.21 13.94
CA GLY A 223 -0.88 13.54 12.54
C GLY A 223 0.44 13.51 11.77
N THR A 224 1.37 12.62 12.13
CA THR A 224 2.68 12.53 11.47
C THR A 224 2.83 11.24 10.69
N PHE A 225 3.38 11.32 9.48
CA PHE A 225 3.81 10.13 8.75
C PHE A 225 5.31 10.19 8.42
N GLU A 226 5.92 9.02 8.29
CA GLU A 226 7.32 8.87 7.95
C GLU A 226 7.51 7.74 6.94
N PHE A 227 8.14 8.02 5.80
CA PHE A 227 8.61 7.02 4.86
C PHE A 227 9.87 6.35 5.37
N LYS A 228 9.87 5.03 5.39
CA LYS A 228 10.99 4.21 5.85
C LYS A 228 11.43 3.21 4.81
N ARG A 229 12.67 2.76 4.94
CA ARG A 229 13.27 1.76 4.06
C ARG A 229 14.00 0.70 4.87
N VAL A 230 13.88 -0.53 4.45
CA VAL A 230 14.60 -1.66 5.04
C VAL A 230 15.29 -2.51 3.98
N GLU A 231 16.50 -2.92 4.27
CA GLU A 231 17.23 -3.89 3.46
C GLU A 231 16.62 -5.29 3.61
N TYR A 232 16.64 -6.05 2.52
CA TYR A 232 16.25 -7.46 2.52
C TYR A 232 17.17 -8.26 1.60
N ASP A 233 17.06 -9.58 1.59
CA ASP A 233 17.86 -10.45 0.73
C ASP A 233 17.35 -10.41 -0.71
N ILE A 234 17.76 -9.36 -1.43
CA ILE A 234 17.39 -9.14 -2.84
C ILE A 234 17.86 -10.29 -3.71
N ALA A 235 19.08 -10.79 -3.47
CA ALA A 235 19.66 -11.87 -4.26
C ALA A 235 18.81 -13.16 -4.14
N LYS A 236 18.35 -13.48 -2.94
CA LYS A 236 17.47 -14.61 -2.71
C LYS A 236 16.11 -14.47 -3.38
N SER A 237 15.48 -13.27 -3.28
CA SER A 237 14.21 -13.00 -3.98
C SER A 237 14.37 -13.09 -5.50
N ALA A 238 15.41 -12.48 -6.05
CA ALA A 238 15.69 -12.51 -7.49
C ALA A 238 15.97 -13.93 -7.98
N GLN A 239 16.75 -14.72 -7.22
CA GLN A 239 17.05 -16.12 -7.57
C GLN A 239 15.79 -16.98 -7.69
N LYS A 240 14.82 -16.81 -6.77
CA LYS A 240 13.53 -17.52 -6.85
C LYS A 240 12.75 -17.17 -8.12
N ILE A 241 12.83 -15.92 -8.57
CA ILE A 241 12.22 -15.50 -9.85
C ILE A 241 12.94 -16.14 -11.02
N PHE A 242 14.29 -16.09 -11.07
CA PHE A 242 15.10 -16.69 -12.14
C PHE A 242 14.94 -18.22 -12.25
N ASP A 243 14.71 -18.89 -11.12
CA ASP A 243 14.49 -20.34 -11.08
C ASP A 243 13.10 -20.73 -11.62
N ASN A 244 12.14 -19.82 -11.60
CA ASN A 244 10.79 -20.05 -12.10
C ASN A 244 10.68 -19.67 -13.59
N LYS A 245 10.75 -20.65 -14.48
CA LYS A 245 10.72 -20.46 -15.95
C LYS A 245 9.42 -19.83 -16.51
N ARG A 246 8.40 -19.68 -15.69
CA ARG A 246 7.14 -18.98 -16.05
C ARG A 246 7.14 -17.50 -15.62
N LEU A 247 8.16 -17.05 -14.89
CA LEU A 247 8.36 -15.65 -14.56
C LEU A 247 9.44 -15.05 -15.44
N SER A 248 9.28 -13.80 -15.82
CA SER A 248 10.30 -13.06 -16.57
C SER A 248 11.50 -12.76 -15.68
N ASP A 249 12.71 -13.05 -16.18
CA ASP A 249 13.95 -12.67 -15.50
C ASP A 249 14.06 -11.16 -15.24
N SER A 250 13.36 -10.33 -16.02
CA SER A 250 13.32 -8.89 -15.82
C SER A 250 12.75 -8.50 -14.44
N PHE A 251 11.82 -9.29 -13.87
CA PHE A 251 11.26 -9.01 -12.55
C PHE A 251 12.32 -9.19 -11.45
N GLY A 252 13.18 -10.20 -11.57
CA GLY A 252 14.30 -10.39 -10.65
C GLY A 252 15.39 -9.33 -10.81
N ALA A 253 15.73 -8.98 -12.06
CA ALA A 253 16.75 -7.98 -12.35
C ALA A 253 16.39 -6.57 -11.81
N ARG A 254 15.12 -6.17 -11.91
CA ARG A 254 14.60 -4.90 -11.38
C ARG A 254 14.82 -4.71 -9.88
N LEU A 255 14.78 -5.78 -9.10
CA LEU A 255 14.93 -5.71 -7.64
C LEU A 255 16.28 -5.11 -7.23
N PHE A 256 17.34 -5.37 -7.99
CA PHE A 256 18.68 -4.82 -7.70
C PHE A 256 18.80 -3.32 -8.01
N ALA A 257 18.00 -2.83 -8.92
CA ALA A 257 18.07 -1.44 -9.38
C ALA A 257 17.00 -0.53 -8.74
N GLY A 258 15.97 -1.10 -8.16
CA GLY A 258 14.82 -0.34 -7.64
C GLY A 258 14.03 0.34 -8.77
N VAL A 259 13.72 -0.38 -9.87
CA VAL A 259 13.04 0.14 -11.06
C VAL A 259 11.90 -0.76 -11.54
#